data_d22c0b40820420c344833cf601c2f8cc
#
_entry.id   d22c0b40820420c344833cf601c2f8cc
#
_cell.length_a   1.000
_cell.length_b   1.000
_cell.length_c   1.000
_cell.angle_alpha   90.00
_cell.angle_beta   90.00
_cell.angle_gamma   90.00
#
_symmetry.space_group_name_H-M   'P 1'
#
loop_
_entity.id
_entity.type
_entity.pdbx_description
1 polymer ?
#
loop_
_entity_poly.entity_id
_entity_poly.type
_entity_poly.pdbx_seq_one_letter_code
_entity_poly.pdbx_strand_id
1 'polypeptide(L)'
;MYCICPQSGEQRDLAFQGFESDRNTIKYRCPAAAYGLECKGRAQCHQAGGVNPGEYGRILRIGLDDHDRRIFVPTPHGSPSWQRGYNRRNALERINNRIDNSFGFERHFIRGLAKMQTRVGLALAVMMAMALGHVKQGRIEQMRSLVQPIPLPATG
;
A
#
# COMPACT_ATOMS: atom_id res chain seq x y z
N MET A 1 -16.20 7.02 1.37
CA MET A 1 -16.93 7.96 2.26
C MET A 1 -16.61 9.37 1.86
N TYR A 2 -17.60 10.24 1.79
CA TYR A 2 -17.42 11.60 1.30
C TYR A 2 -18.22 12.62 2.14
N CYS A 3 -17.80 13.86 2.07
CA CYS A 3 -18.57 15.01 2.51
C CYS A 3 -19.03 15.81 1.27
N ILE A 4 -20.16 16.48 1.39
CA ILE A 4 -20.68 17.39 0.37
C ILE A 4 -20.54 18.81 0.93
N CYS A 5 -19.91 19.69 0.17
CA CYS A 5 -19.80 21.09 0.56
C CYS A 5 -21.18 21.76 0.47
N PRO A 6 -21.70 22.33 1.57
CA PRO A 6 -23.03 22.92 1.58
C PRO A 6 -23.15 24.16 0.68
N GLN A 7 -22.06 24.81 0.35
CA GLN A 7 -22.05 26.01 -0.48
C GLN A 7 -21.85 25.73 -1.98
N SER A 8 -20.92 24.77 -2.31
CA SER A 8 -20.58 24.49 -3.72
C SER A 8 -21.17 23.20 -4.25
N GLY A 9 -21.76 22.35 -3.39
CA GLY A 9 -22.21 21.00 -3.78
C GLY A 9 -21.06 20.03 -4.10
N GLU A 10 -19.82 20.46 -4.01
CA GLU A 10 -18.66 19.63 -4.34
C GLU A 10 -18.53 18.45 -3.37
N GLN A 11 -18.37 17.27 -3.93
CA GLN A 11 -18.11 16.03 -3.18
C GLN A 11 -16.61 15.84 -3.00
N ARG A 12 -16.19 15.57 -1.75
CA ARG A 12 -14.80 15.28 -1.41
C ARG A 12 -14.72 14.07 -0.49
N ASP A 13 -13.80 13.16 -0.76
CA ASP A 13 -13.58 12.00 0.10
C ASP A 13 -13.04 12.40 1.46
N LEU A 14 -13.59 11.76 2.51
CA LEU A 14 -13.13 11.97 3.89
C LEU A 14 -11.71 11.40 4.06
N ALA A 15 -10.86 12.13 4.75
CA ALA A 15 -9.50 11.73 5.03
C ALA A 15 -9.46 10.64 6.11
N PHE A 16 -8.94 9.47 5.76
CA PHE A 16 -8.68 8.41 6.73
C PHE A 16 -7.58 8.83 7.70
N GLN A 17 -7.84 8.71 9.01
CA GLN A 17 -6.92 9.11 10.08
C GLN A 17 -6.31 7.92 10.83
N GLY A 18 -6.92 6.76 10.74
CA GLY A 18 -6.42 5.56 11.39
C GLY A 18 -7.52 4.69 11.97
N PHE A 19 -7.08 3.58 12.56
CA PHE A 19 -7.90 2.66 13.32
C PHE A 19 -7.64 2.86 14.80
N GLU A 20 -8.70 3.08 15.58
CA GLU A 20 -8.68 3.21 17.04
C GLU A 20 -9.01 1.83 17.62
N SER A 21 -7.98 1.10 18.07
CA SER A 21 -8.12 -0.29 18.55
C SER A 21 -8.86 -0.40 19.89
N ASP A 22 -8.77 0.62 20.72
CA ASP A 22 -9.46 0.73 22.02
C ASP A 22 -10.98 0.75 21.86
N ARG A 23 -11.47 1.28 20.75
CA ARG A 23 -12.90 1.45 20.44
C ARG A 23 -13.36 0.61 19.26
N ASN A 24 -12.48 -0.18 18.66
CA ASN A 24 -12.73 -0.93 17.43
C ASN A 24 -13.38 -0.07 16.33
N THR A 25 -12.90 1.18 16.16
CA THR A 25 -13.46 2.14 15.20
C THR A 25 -12.45 2.61 14.17
N ILE A 26 -12.94 2.90 12.98
CA ILE A 26 -12.18 3.61 11.94
C ILE A 26 -12.51 5.09 12.04
N LYS A 27 -11.48 5.92 12.07
CA LYS A 27 -11.58 7.37 12.19
C LYS A 27 -11.34 8.06 10.85
N TYR A 28 -12.28 8.88 10.46
CA TYR A 28 -12.19 9.79 9.32
C TYR A 28 -12.34 11.22 9.77
N ARG A 29 -11.78 12.16 9.04
CA ARG A 29 -12.00 13.59 9.28
C ARG A 29 -12.18 14.38 8.01
N CYS A 30 -12.60 15.64 8.16
CA CYS A 30 -12.75 16.60 7.09
C CYS A 30 -11.49 16.68 6.22
N PRO A 31 -11.59 16.48 4.89
CA PRO A 31 -10.43 16.52 4.00
C PRO A 31 -9.79 17.90 3.94
N ALA A 32 -10.56 18.95 4.02
CA ALA A 32 -10.02 20.32 4.04
C ALA A 32 -9.13 20.55 5.28
N ALA A 33 -9.57 20.12 6.46
CA ALA A 33 -8.75 20.23 7.67
C ALA A 33 -7.57 19.25 7.70
N ALA A 34 -7.72 18.07 7.02
CA ALA A 34 -6.66 17.07 6.96
C ALA A 34 -5.51 17.45 6.04
N TYR A 35 -5.83 18.07 4.91
CA TYR A 35 -4.89 18.36 3.83
C TYR A 35 -4.60 19.86 3.65
N GLY A 36 -5.09 20.70 4.57
CA GLY A 36 -4.91 22.15 4.47
C GLY A 36 -5.61 22.80 3.27
N LEU A 37 -6.71 22.18 2.79
CA LEU A 37 -7.44 22.70 1.65
C LEU A 37 -8.43 23.78 2.06
N GLU A 38 -8.62 24.78 1.22
CA GLU A 38 -9.65 25.79 1.40
C GLU A 38 -11.05 25.17 1.24
N CYS A 39 -11.96 25.46 2.18
CA CYS A 39 -13.35 25.01 2.13
C CYS A 39 -14.28 26.20 2.28
N LYS A 40 -14.93 26.61 1.17
CA LYS A 40 -15.88 27.74 1.13
C LYS A 40 -17.07 27.55 2.07
N GLY A 41 -17.56 26.32 2.20
CA GLY A 41 -18.68 25.97 3.08
C GLY A 41 -18.32 25.67 4.54
N ARG A 42 -17.12 26.00 5.00
CA ARG A 42 -16.62 25.62 6.34
C ARG A 42 -17.53 26.12 7.46
N ALA A 43 -17.94 27.38 7.43
CA ALA A 43 -18.81 27.96 8.47
C ALA A 43 -20.17 27.26 8.53
N GLN A 44 -20.80 26.99 7.41
CA GLN A 44 -22.11 26.31 7.31
C GLN A 44 -22.01 24.83 7.74
N CYS A 45 -20.93 24.16 7.37
CA CYS A 45 -20.67 22.77 7.78
C CYS A 45 -20.49 22.67 9.30
N HIS A 46 -19.88 23.66 9.94
CA HIS A 46 -19.72 23.75 11.38
C HIS A 46 -21.07 23.94 12.09
N GLN A 47 -21.94 24.76 11.55
CA GLN A 47 -23.28 25.00 12.12
C GLN A 47 -24.19 23.78 12.01
N ALA A 48 -24.16 23.07 10.89
CA ALA A 48 -24.99 21.88 10.66
C ALA A 48 -24.66 20.69 11.57
N GLY A 49 -23.48 20.64 12.16
CA GLY A 49 -23.01 19.53 12.99
C GLY A 49 -23.28 19.68 14.51
N GLY A 50 -23.82 20.80 14.97
CA GLY A 50 -24.13 21.05 16.41
C GLY A 50 -22.91 21.06 17.35
N VAL A 51 -21.72 20.79 16.85
CA VAL A 51 -20.45 20.79 17.58
C VAL A 51 -19.51 21.73 16.84
N ASN A 52 -18.93 22.68 17.56
CA ASN A 52 -17.84 23.49 16.99
C ASN A 52 -16.66 22.56 16.69
N PRO A 53 -16.39 22.20 15.42
CA PRO A 53 -15.42 21.16 15.11
C PRO A 53 -13.96 21.61 15.27
N GLY A 54 -13.76 22.81 15.81
CA GLY A 54 -12.45 23.38 16.08
C GLY A 54 -11.53 23.35 14.85
N GLU A 55 -10.25 23.29 15.12
CA GLU A 55 -9.19 23.24 14.11
C GLU A 55 -9.18 21.96 13.27
N TYR A 56 -9.67 20.85 13.85
CA TYR A 56 -9.63 19.51 13.23
C TYR A 56 -10.76 19.25 12.22
N GLY A 57 -11.77 20.10 12.14
CA GLY A 57 -12.96 19.91 11.32
C GLY A 57 -13.82 18.73 11.78
N ARG A 58 -14.76 18.31 10.94
CA ARG A 58 -15.69 17.21 11.25
C ARG A 58 -14.95 15.88 11.36
N ILE A 59 -15.18 15.17 12.45
CA ILE A 59 -14.66 13.81 12.68
C ILE A 59 -15.82 12.82 12.61
N LEU A 60 -15.62 11.73 11.86
CA LEU A 60 -16.54 10.61 11.77
C LEU A 60 -15.84 9.35 12.26
N ARG A 61 -16.50 8.62 13.15
CA ARG A 61 -16.05 7.29 13.62
C ARG A 61 -17.05 6.24 13.21
N ILE A 62 -16.55 5.09 12.74
CA ILE A 62 -17.34 3.96 12.29
C ILE A 62 -16.91 2.75 13.10
N GLY A 63 -17.86 2.18 13.87
CA GLY A 63 -17.67 0.93 14.58
C GLY A 63 -17.55 -0.24 13.58
N LEU A 64 -16.52 -1.08 13.75
CA LEU A 64 -16.36 -2.26 12.89
C LEU A 64 -17.31 -3.38 13.26
N ASP A 65 -17.85 -3.37 14.47
CA ASP A 65 -18.79 -4.41 14.94
C ASP A 65 -20.21 -4.21 14.38
N ASP A 66 -20.55 -2.96 14.04
CA ASP A 66 -21.89 -2.58 13.56
C ASP A 66 -22.00 -2.63 12.02
N HIS A 67 -20.90 -2.86 11.32
CA HIS A 67 -20.83 -2.75 9.86
C HIS A 67 -20.16 -3.96 9.20
N ASP A 68 -20.46 -4.18 7.92
CA ASP A 68 -19.87 -5.25 7.13
C ASP A 68 -18.33 -5.11 7.06
N ARG A 69 -17.63 -6.07 7.66
CA ARG A 69 -16.17 -6.15 7.69
C ARG A 69 -15.52 -6.35 6.31
N ARG A 70 -16.29 -6.65 5.28
CA ARG A 70 -15.80 -6.70 3.90
C ARG A 70 -15.60 -5.31 3.32
N ILE A 71 -16.39 -4.35 3.80
CA ILE A 71 -16.35 -2.95 3.35
C ILE A 71 -15.50 -2.11 4.31
N PHE A 72 -15.71 -2.31 5.61
CA PHE A 72 -15.03 -1.56 6.66
C PHE A 72 -13.95 -2.43 7.32
N VAL A 73 -12.72 -2.17 6.95
CA VAL A 73 -11.52 -2.86 7.46
C VAL A 73 -10.61 -1.85 8.17
N PRO A 74 -9.79 -2.29 9.15
CA PRO A 74 -8.89 -1.41 9.91
C PRO A 74 -7.98 -0.54 9.04
N THR A 75 -7.65 -1.03 7.85
CA THR A 75 -6.90 -0.27 6.83
C THR A 75 -7.74 -0.21 5.56
N PRO A 76 -8.55 0.84 5.36
CA PRO A 76 -9.46 0.95 4.23
C PRO A 76 -8.72 0.88 2.89
N HIS A 77 -9.31 0.16 1.93
CA HIS A 77 -8.82 0.10 0.56
C HIS A 77 -8.69 1.51 -0.04
N GLY A 78 -7.60 1.75 -0.76
CA GLY A 78 -7.32 3.06 -1.35
C GLY A 78 -6.73 4.09 -0.40
N SER A 79 -6.64 3.81 0.92
CA SER A 79 -5.92 4.71 1.83
C SER A 79 -4.40 4.68 1.56
N PRO A 80 -3.66 5.77 1.86
CA PRO A 80 -2.19 5.78 1.68
C PRO A 80 -1.47 4.66 2.45
N SER A 81 -1.97 4.26 3.62
CA SER A 81 -1.44 3.14 4.41
C SER A 81 -1.68 1.80 3.73
N TRP A 82 -2.87 1.57 3.19
CA TRP A 82 -3.20 0.40 2.39
C TRP A 82 -2.32 0.31 1.14
N GLN A 83 -2.20 1.43 0.41
CA GLN A 83 -1.38 1.48 -0.80
C GLN A 83 0.09 1.13 -0.52
N ARG A 84 0.66 1.63 0.58
CA ARG A 84 2.02 1.26 0.99
C ARG A 84 2.14 -0.24 1.31
N GLY A 85 1.16 -0.80 2.03
CA GLY A 85 1.10 -2.24 2.35
C GLY A 85 0.98 -3.10 1.09
N TYR A 86 0.10 -2.72 0.18
CA TYR A 86 -0.11 -3.39 -1.10
C TYR A 86 1.14 -3.36 -1.99
N ASN A 87 1.80 -2.21 -2.06
CA ASN A 87 3.05 -2.08 -2.81
C ASN A 87 4.19 -2.95 -2.25
N ARG A 88 4.26 -3.12 -0.93
CA ARG A 88 5.22 -4.05 -0.29
C ARG A 88 4.93 -5.50 -0.67
N ARG A 89 3.66 -5.91 -0.67
CA ARG A 89 3.25 -7.24 -1.12
C ARG A 89 3.65 -7.48 -2.58
N ASN A 90 3.33 -6.56 -3.47
CA ASN A 90 3.71 -6.65 -4.89
C ASN A 90 5.23 -6.73 -5.09
N ALA A 91 6.01 -6.07 -4.22
CA ALA A 91 7.48 -6.17 -4.28
C ALA A 91 7.95 -7.59 -3.93
N LEU A 92 7.37 -8.23 -2.91
CA LEU A 92 7.66 -9.63 -2.56
C LEU A 92 7.26 -10.60 -3.67
N GLU A 93 6.09 -10.41 -4.28
CA GLU A 93 5.63 -11.24 -5.40
C GLU A 93 6.58 -11.14 -6.62
N ARG A 94 7.11 -9.94 -6.90
CA ARG A 94 8.14 -9.75 -7.94
C ARG A 94 9.44 -10.46 -7.61
N ILE A 95 9.87 -10.47 -6.35
CA ILE A 95 11.07 -11.19 -5.91
C ILE A 95 10.85 -12.69 -6.07
N ASN A 96 9.71 -13.22 -5.59
CA ASN A 96 9.37 -14.64 -5.73
C ASN A 96 9.33 -15.05 -7.20
N ASN A 97 8.66 -14.29 -8.05
CA ASN A 97 8.63 -14.57 -9.50
C ASN A 97 10.03 -14.60 -10.14
N ARG A 98 10.96 -13.75 -9.70
CA ARG A 98 12.36 -13.80 -10.16
C ARG A 98 13.08 -15.03 -9.65
N ILE A 99 12.89 -15.40 -8.40
CA ILE A 99 13.46 -16.62 -7.82
C ILE A 99 12.97 -17.84 -8.60
N ASP A 100 11.68 -17.91 -8.86
CA ASP A 100 11.06 -19.04 -9.55
C ASP A 100 11.50 -19.13 -11.03
N ASN A 101 11.36 -18.05 -11.77
CA ASN A 101 11.60 -18.04 -13.21
C ASN A 101 13.07 -17.87 -13.59
N SER A 102 13.79 -16.92 -12.96
CA SER A 102 15.17 -16.60 -13.36
C SER A 102 16.20 -17.52 -12.71
N PHE A 103 15.94 -17.99 -11.48
CA PHE A 103 16.83 -18.90 -10.77
C PHE A 103 16.35 -20.37 -10.80
N GLY A 104 15.25 -20.65 -11.50
CA GLY A 104 14.74 -21.99 -11.75
C GLY A 104 14.22 -22.72 -10.50
N PHE A 105 13.65 -21.98 -9.54
CA PHE A 105 13.12 -22.58 -8.32
C PHE A 105 11.86 -23.40 -8.55
N GLU A 106 11.06 -23.13 -9.58
CA GLU A 106 9.91 -23.97 -9.96
C GLU A 106 10.32 -25.37 -10.45
N ARG A 107 11.55 -25.54 -10.91
CA ARG A 107 12.04 -26.78 -11.54
C ARG A 107 13.17 -27.44 -10.73
N HIS A 108 13.17 -27.28 -9.42
CA HIS A 108 14.26 -27.83 -8.60
C HIS A 108 13.87 -29.13 -7.91
N PHE A 109 14.86 -29.96 -7.67
CA PHE A 109 14.76 -31.23 -6.93
C PHE A 109 15.47 -31.19 -5.57
N ILE A 110 15.67 -30.00 -5.01
CA ILE A 110 16.38 -29.84 -3.74
C ILE A 110 15.45 -30.26 -2.59
N ARG A 111 15.93 -31.22 -1.81
CA ARG A 111 15.27 -31.67 -0.59
C ARG A 111 16.03 -31.17 0.64
N GLY A 112 15.27 -30.71 1.64
CA GLY A 112 15.78 -30.24 2.92
C GLY A 112 15.89 -28.73 3.05
N LEU A 113 15.48 -28.24 4.21
CA LEU A 113 15.36 -26.81 4.52
C LEU A 113 16.70 -26.08 4.39
N ALA A 114 17.78 -26.65 4.95
CA ALA A 114 19.11 -26.00 4.95
C ALA A 114 19.63 -25.76 3.50
N LYS A 115 19.49 -26.76 2.62
CA LYS A 115 19.91 -26.63 1.22
C LYS A 115 19.06 -25.58 0.48
N MET A 116 17.75 -25.54 0.76
CA MET A 116 16.87 -24.56 0.17
C MET A 116 17.20 -23.14 0.65
N GLN A 117 17.44 -22.96 1.94
CA GLN A 117 17.86 -21.68 2.52
C GLN A 117 19.17 -21.17 1.90
N THR A 118 20.16 -22.04 1.73
CA THR A 118 21.42 -21.69 1.09
C THR A 118 21.20 -21.23 -0.36
N ARG A 119 20.40 -21.97 -1.13
CA ARG A 119 20.11 -21.61 -2.52
C ARG A 119 19.36 -20.29 -2.64
N VAL A 120 18.34 -20.08 -1.82
CA VAL A 120 17.60 -18.78 -1.78
C VAL A 120 18.56 -17.66 -1.39
N GLY A 121 19.40 -17.87 -0.39
CA GLY A 121 20.38 -16.87 0.06
C GLY A 121 21.34 -16.47 -1.05
N LEU A 122 21.85 -17.45 -1.82
CA LEU A 122 22.72 -17.18 -2.97
C LEU A 122 21.99 -16.42 -4.08
N ALA A 123 20.74 -16.79 -4.41
CA ALA A 123 19.94 -16.09 -5.41
C ALA A 123 19.71 -14.62 -4.99
N LEU A 124 19.38 -14.37 -3.73
CA LEU A 124 19.21 -13.01 -3.20
C LEU A 124 20.52 -12.23 -3.21
N ALA A 125 21.65 -12.85 -2.87
CA ALA A 125 22.96 -12.21 -2.91
C ALA A 125 23.33 -11.78 -4.34
N VAL A 126 23.11 -12.63 -5.33
CA VAL A 126 23.31 -12.30 -6.75
C VAL A 126 22.39 -11.14 -7.17
N MET A 127 21.12 -11.17 -6.81
CA MET A 127 20.18 -10.09 -7.13
C MET A 127 20.65 -8.76 -6.53
N MET A 128 21.12 -8.75 -5.28
CA MET A 128 21.63 -7.55 -4.63
C MET A 128 22.93 -7.05 -5.28
N ALA A 129 23.84 -7.93 -5.63
CA ALA A 129 25.08 -7.58 -6.34
C ALA A 129 24.79 -6.93 -7.70
N MET A 130 23.84 -7.47 -8.47
CA MET A 130 23.40 -6.90 -9.74
C MET A 130 22.74 -5.53 -9.54
N ALA A 131 21.87 -5.39 -8.53
CA ALA A 131 21.26 -4.12 -8.19
C ALA A 131 22.30 -3.05 -7.85
N LEU A 132 23.30 -3.42 -7.03
CA LEU A 132 24.41 -2.52 -6.68
C LEU A 132 25.23 -2.12 -7.93
N GLY A 133 25.46 -3.06 -8.84
CA GLY A 133 26.12 -2.78 -10.12
C GLY A 133 25.35 -1.75 -10.95
N HIS A 134 24.04 -1.88 -11.08
CA HIS A 134 23.21 -0.92 -11.78
C HIS A 134 23.20 0.47 -11.12
N VAL A 135 23.11 0.52 -9.78
CA VAL A 135 23.20 1.79 -9.04
C VAL A 135 24.54 2.49 -9.28
N LYS A 136 25.67 1.76 -9.18
CA LYS A 136 27.01 2.32 -9.43
C LYS A 136 27.21 2.82 -10.86
N GLN A 137 26.51 2.24 -11.82
CA GLN A 137 26.54 2.63 -13.23
C GLN A 137 25.49 3.68 -13.61
N GLY A 138 24.72 4.20 -12.65
CA GLY A 138 23.64 5.18 -12.87
C GLY A 138 22.42 4.61 -13.66
N ARG A 139 22.29 3.29 -13.79
CA ARG A 139 21.24 2.62 -14.55
C ARG A 139 20.08 2.14 -13.66
N ILE A 140 19.50 3.04 -12.87
CA ILE A 140 18.46 2.70 -11.87
C ILE A 140 17.20 2.14 -12.50
N GLU A 141 16.82 2.59 -13.69
CA GLU A 141 15.66 2.08 -14.44
C GLU A 141 15.80 0.61 -14.84
N GLN A 142 17.03 0.11 -14.99
CA GLN A 142 17.28 -1.29 -15.33
C GLN A 142 17.18 -2.24 -14.12
N MET A 143 17.02 -1.72 -12.91
CA MET A 143 16.81 -2.55 -11.71
C MET A 143 15.56 -3.43 -11.79
N ARG A 144 14.59 -3.08 -12.65
CA ARG A 144 13.40 -3.89 -12.90
C ARG A 144 13.68 -5.16 -13.70
N SER A 145 14.78 -5.20 -14.46
CA SER A 145 15.18 -6.29 -15.38
C SER A 145 16.48 -6.94 -14.93
N LEU A 146 16.65 -7.16 -13.62
CA LEU A 146 17.93 -7.62 -13.04
C LEU A 146 18.43 -8.96 -13.57
N VAL A 147 17.53 -9.86 -13.94
CA VAL A 147 17.87 -11.18 -14.47
C VAL A 147 16.95 -11.48 -15.65
N GLN A 148 17.53 -11.69 -16.84
CA GLN A 148 16.81 -12.25 -17.96
C GLN A 148 16.96 -13.77 -17.94
N PRO A 149 15.89 -14.54 -18.24
CA PRO A 149 16.00 -15.98 -18.40
C PRO A 149 17.04 -16.29 -19.50
N ILE A 150 17.97 -17.18 -19.20
CA ILE A 150 18.87 -17.72 -20.26
C ILE A 150 17.97 -18.50 -21.21
N PRO A 151 17.95 -18.18 -22.51
CA PRO A 151 17.22 -18.97 -23.51
C PRO A 151 17.68 -20.41 -23.40
N LEU A 152 16.78 -21.35 -23.18
CA LEU A 152 17.11 -22.77 -23.27
C LEU A 152 17.52 -23.05 -24.73
N PRO A 153 18.62 -23.82 -24.95
CA PRO A 153 18.96 -24.24 -26.30
C PRO A 153 17.76 -24.98 -26.88
N ALA A 154 17.37 -24.62 -28.11
CA ALA A 154 16.31 -25.32 -28.81
C ALA A 154 16.71 -26.81 -28.87
N THR A 155 15.91 -27.65 -28.21
CA THR A 155 16.02 -29.10 -28.33
C THR A 155 15.65 -29.41 -29.76
N GLY A 156 16.68 -29.66 -30.59
CA GLY A 156 16.52 -30.17 -31.93
C GLY A 156 15.99 -31.61 -31.92
#